data_f58c601d776ecbb594a404babf76154e
#
_entry.id   f58c601d776ecbb594a404babf76154e
#
_cell.length_a   1.000
_cell.length_b   1.000
_cell.length_c   1.000
_cell.angle_alpha   90.00
_cell.angle_beta   90.00
_cell.angle_gamma   90.00
#
_symmetry.space_group_name_H-M   'P 1'
#
loop_
_entity.id
_entity.type
_entity.pdbx_description
1 polymer ?
#
loop_
_entity_poly.entity_id
_entity_poly.type
_entity_poly.pdbx_seq_one_letter_code
_entity_poly.pdbx_strand_id
1 'polypeptide(L)'
;MIAKQTSALYSSMHDGPSRNAASSPGMKKKDLRTFQRFLEVECWKNGEIRDLDRTLLAVADACKQINRIVQRAQTDDLYGAAIDPLTGELAEENVQGEVQQQLDVLCNTIMLRAFCGASNNVVCAVASEEEPLPRSCSDVMGFDMSEFNMMQSGEYVAVFDPIDGSKNIDSSLPVGTVFGIYRAPEGASAGKGGLNLDSFLQRGTKMVAAGYCLYSATTVLVLTLGSGVHGFTLDPDKQKFLQTHPNIRIPDVGSLYSFNEANYREFSEPVQQFLTNMKQAGSIGGKKVSSRYVGALVADVHNVLINGGIYGYPATRDNLNGKLRLLYESAPMAMIMEQAGGAGSTGHGRILDVLPPQRKKNGSESDDEEAGKGIHVRVPTFLGSVENVYELDQCFRFYGEDGD
;
A
#
# COMPACT_ATOMS: atom_id res chain seq x y z
N MET A 1 -23.85 28.15 -23.81
CA MET A 1 -24.74 27.40 -24.73
C MET A 1 -23.94 26.27 -25.44
N ILE A 2 -22.78 25.85 -24.92
CA ILE A 2 -21.94 24.79 -25.49
C ILE A 2 -21.96 23.49 -24.63
N ALA A 3 -22.52 23.56 -23.41
CA ALA A 3 -22.54 22.42 -22.47
C ALA A 3 -23.73 21.45 -22.66
N LYS A 4 -24.59 21.62 -23.67
CA LYS A 4 -25.75 20.76 -23.91
C LYS A 4 -25.62 19.79 -25.09
N GLN A 5 -24.55 19.82 -25.85
CA GLN A 5 -24.42 18.96 -27.04
C GLN A 5 -23.50 17.74 -26.86
N THR A 6 -22.74 17.66 -25.77
CA THR A 6 -21.88 16.49 -25.49
C THR A 6 -22.56 15.38 -24.69
N SER A 7 -23.70 15.63 -24.04
CA SER A 7 -24.42 14.59 -23.27
C SER A 7 -25.26 13.64 -24.12
N ALA A 8 -25.53 13.98 -25.37
CA ALA A 8 -26.41 13.17 -26.24
C ALA A 8 -25.67 12.06 -27.03
N LEU A 9 -24.34 12.08 -27.08
CA LEU A 9 -23.54 11.07 -27.81
C LEU A 9 -23.05 9.93 -26.92
N TYR A 10 -23.12 10.07 -25.60
CA TYR A 10 -22.69 9.03 -24.65
C TYR A 10 -23.82 8.11 -24.16
N SER A 11 -25.08 8.46 -24.40
CA SER A 11 -26.24 7.67 -23.91
C SER A 11 -26.65 6.48 -24.77
N SER A 12 -25.99 6.23 -25.90
CA SER A 12 -26.40 5.18 -26.85
C SER A 12 -25.50 3.94 -26.91
N MET A 13 -24.49 3.81 -26.04
CA MET A 13 -23.57 2.68 -26.09
C MET A 13 -23.49 1.79 -24.84
N HIS A 14 -24.22 2.08 -23.77
CA HIS A 14 -24.17 1.22 -22.57
C HIS A 14 -25.54 1.02 -21.91
N ASP A 15 -26.50 0.43 -22.64
CA ASP A 15 -27.59 -0.32 -22.02
C ASP A 15 -27.17 -1.76 -21.76
N GLY A 16 -26.22 -1.92 -20.84
CA GLY A 16 -25.94 -3.17 -20.16
C GLY A 16 -26.62 -3.15 -18.78
N PRO A 17 -27.23 -4.26 -18.32
CA PRO A 17 -27.94 -4.27 -17.06
C PRO A 17 -27.00 -3.89 -15.91
N SER A 18 -27.40 -2.87 -15.13
CA SER A 18 -26.75 -2.52 -13.87
C SER A 18 -26.66 -3.78 -12.99
N ARG A 19 -25.51 -4.42 -12.97
CA ARG A 19 -25.23 -5.47 -11.98
C ARG A 19 -25.07 -4.78 -10.65
N ASN A 20 -26.19 -4.63 -9.92
CA ASN A 20 -26.15 -4.51 -8.48
C ASN A 20 -25.10 -5.50 -7.97
N ALA A 21 -24.25 -5.07 -7.03
CA ALA A 21 -23.42 -5.93 -6.24
C ALA A 21 -24.33 -6.92 -5.49
N ALA A 22 -24.81 -7.93 -6.23
CA ALA A 22 -25.46 -9.07 -5.64
C ALA A 22 -24.35 -9.77 -4.85
N SER A 23 -24.41 -9.67 -3.53
CA SER A 23 -23.75 -10.61 -2.64
C SER A 23 -23.93 -12.00 -3.25
N SER A 24 -22.83 -12.60 -3.70
CA SER A 24 -22.82 -13.98 -4.19
C SER A 24 -23.59 -14.83 -3.18
N PRO A 25 -24.51 -15.73 -3.61
CA PRO A 25 -25.33 -16.52 -2.71
C PRO A 25 -24.39 -17.22 -1.74
N GLY A 26 -24.60 -16.98 -0.43
CA GLY A 26 -23.68 -17.28 0.66
C GLY A 26 -23.00 -18.62 0.54
N MET A 27 -21.74 -18.58 0.15
CA MET A 27 -20.86 -19.75 0.19
C MET A 27 -20.79 -20.23 1.64
N LYS A 28 -21.20 -21.44 1.91
CA LYS A 28 -21.11 -22.01 3.26
C LYS A 28 -19.63 -21.98 3.69
N LYS A 29 -19.35 -21.61 4.94
CA LYS A 29 -18.00 -21.46 5.54
C LYS A 29 -17.05 -22.64 5.21
N LYS A 30 -17.62 -23.83 4.90
CA LYS A 30 -16.92 -25.07 4.56
C LYS A 30 -16.31 -25.10 3.15
N ASP A 31 -16.75 -24.21 2.25
CA ASP A 31 -16.40 -24.20 0.83
C ASP A 31 -15.45 -23.06 0.45
N LEU A 32 -15.06 -22.20 1.43
CA LEU A 32 -14.15 -21.09 1.18
C LEU A 32 -12.73 -21.61 0.97
N ARG A 33 -12.12 -21.16 -0.13
CA ARG A 33 -10.73 -21.46 -0.50
C ARG A 33 -9.79 -20.83 0.54
N THR A 34 -8.80 -21.56 1.03
CA THR A 34 -7.76 -21.01 1.90
C THR A 34 -6.77 -20.18 1.10
N PHE A 35 -6.10 -19.22 1.76
CA PHE A 35 -5.05 -18.40 1.15
C PHE A 35 -3.92 -19.28 0.58
N GLN A 36 -3.49 -20.28 1.34
CA GLN A 36 -2.50 -21.26 0.87
C GLN A 36 -2.94 -21.90 -0.47
N ARG A 37 -4.16 -22.41 -0.53
CA ARG A 37 -4.66 -23.05 -1.76
C ARG A 37 -4.81 -22.06 -2.91
N PHE A 38 -5.08 -20.80 -2.62
CA PHE A 38 -5.09 -19.73 -3.61
C PHE A 38 -3.70 -19.55 -4.20
N LEU A 39 -2.67 -19.37 -3.38
CA LEU A 39 -1.30 -19.19 -3.83
C LEU A 39 -0.77 -20.38 -4.62
N GLU A 40 -0.98 -21.60 -4.15
CA GLU A 40 -0.59 -22.84 -4.87
C GLU A 40 -1.10 -22.86 -6.32
N VAL A 41 -2.31 -22.34 -6.56
CA VAL A 41 -2.91 -22.34 -7.90
C VAL A 41 -2.47 -21.13 -8.71
N GLU A 42 -2.50 -19.92 -8.14
CA GLU A 42 -2.23 -18.70 -8.90
C GLU A 42 -0.74 -18.51 -9.19
N CYS A 43 0.14 -18.81 -8.23
CA CYS A 43 1.59 -18.78 -8.47
C CYS A 43 2.03 -19.87 -9.46
N TRP A 44 1.39 -21.05 -9.42
CA TRP A 44 1.69 -22.10 -10.40
C TRP A 44 1.27 -21.73 -11.82
N LYS A 45 0.13 -21.02 -11.98
CA LYS A 45 -0.33 -20.54 -13.30
C LYS A 45 0.56 -19.47 -13.90
N ASN A 46 1.12 -18.61 -13.05
CA ASN A 46 2.00 -17.52 -13.45
C ASN A 46 3.45 -17.89 -13.15
N GLY A 47 4.17 -18.35 -14.17
CA GLY A 47 5.56 -18.79 -14.04
C GLY A 47 6.52 -17.72 -13.52
N GLU A 48 6.20 -16.43 -13.69
CA GLU A 48 7.04 -15.31 -13.25
C GLU A 48 7.03 -15.10 -11.72
N ILE A 49 6.01 -15.60 -11.02
CA ILE A 49 5.86 -15.45 -9.57
C ILE A 49 5.76 -16.81 -8.85
N ARG A 50 6.17 -17.89 -9.53
CA ARG A 50 6.00 -19.27 -9.02
C ARG A 50 6.59 -19.45 -7.62
N ASP A 51 7.72 -18.83 -7.35
CA ASP A 51 8.47 -19.01 -6.11
C ASP A 51 8.06 -18.03 -5.00
N LEU A 52 7.07 -17.14 -5.24
CA LEU A 52 6.58 -16.21 -4.23
C LEU A 52 5.56 -16.83 -3.25
N ASP A 53 5.05 -18.01 -3.52
CA ASP A 53 4.01 -18.66 -2.72
C ASP A 53 4.40 -18.78 -1.23
N ARG A 54 5.63 -19.24 -0.95
CA ARG A 54 6.15 -19.40 0.42
C ARG A 54 6.39 -18.09 1.12
N THR A 55 6.93 -17.10 0.41
CA THR A 55 7.13 -15.74 0.94
C THR A 55 5.78 -15.11 1.32
N LEU A 56 4.79 -15.19 0.43
CA LEU A 56 3.46 -14.65 0.70
C LEU A 56 2.73 -15.39 1.83
N LEU A 57 2.97 -16.71 1.99
CA LEU A 57 2.49 -17.45 3.17
C LEU A 57 3.16 -16.97 4.45
N ALA A 58 4.47 -16.72 4.45
CA ALA A 58 5.18 -16.18 5.59
C ALA A 58 4.68 -14.76 5.96
N VAL A 59 4.41 -13.91 4.97
CA VAL A 59 3.78 -12.60 5.17
C VAL A 59 2.38 -12.74 5.79
N ALA A 60 1.56 -13.67 5.31
CA ALA A 60 0.25 -13.92 5.91
C ALA A 60 0.35 -14.41 7.36
N ASP A 61 1.36 -15.21 7.69
CA ASP A 61 1.61 -15.64 9.08
C ASP A 61 2.14 -14.50 9.94
N ALA A 62 2.95 -13.59 9.39
CA ALA A 62 3.34 -12.34 10.03
C ALA A 62 2.12 -11.46 10.35
N CYS A 63 1.22 -11.28 9.39
CA CYS A 63 -0.03 -10.54 9.61
C CYS A 63 -0.89 -11.13 10.74
N LYS A 64 -0.91 -12.46 10.91
CA LYS A 64 -1.59 -13.09 12.06
C LYS A 64 -0.90 -12.77 13.38
N GLN A 65 0.43 -12.71 13.40
CA GLN A 65 1.20 -12.33 14.59
C GLN A 65 0.95 -10.88 14.95
N ILE A 66 1.05 -9.97 13.97
CA ILE A 66 0.77 -8.54 14.15
C ILE A 66 -0.67 -8.34 14.64
N ASN A 67 -1.65 -9.01 14.03
CA ASN A 67 -3.04 -8.95 14.51
C ASN A 67 -3.17 -9.28 16.01
N ARG A 68 -2.48 -10.32 16.49
CA ARG A 68 -2.51 -10.69 17.91
C ARG A 68 -1.87 -9.61 18.79
N ILE A 69 -0.79 -9.00 18.33
CA ILE A 69 -0.10 -7.91 19.04
C ILE A 69 -1.01 -6.68 19.10
N VAL A 70 -1.59 -6.26 17.98
CA VAL A 70 -2.52 -5.12 17.90
C VAL A 70 -3.72 -5.31 18.83
N GLN A 71 -4.32 -6.53 18.86
CA GLN A 71 -5.44 -6.82 19.74
C GLN A 71 -5.09 -6.77 21.23
N ARG A 72 -3.81 -6.89 21.58
CA ARG A 72 -3.31 -6.92 22.95
C ARG A 72 -2.48 -5.67 23.30
N ALA A 73 -2.34 -4.75 22.38
CA ALA A 73 -1.44 -3.60 22.54
C ALA A 73 -1.73 -2.81 23.83
N GLN A 74 -3.00 -2.59 24.15
CA GLN A 74 -3.39 -1.88 25.37
C GLN A 74 -3.23 -2.72 26.64
N THR A 75 -3.46 -4.03 26.59
CA THR A 75 -3.34 -4.92 27.77
C THR A 75 -1.90 -5.31 28.07
N ASP A 76 -1.04 -5.32 27.06
CA ASP A 76 0.37 -5.65 27.19
C ASP A 76 1.26 -4.39 27.27
N ASP A 77 0.64 -3.20 27.35
CA ASP A 77 1.33 -1.88 27.47
C ASP A 77 2.34 -1.62 26.34
N LEU A 78 1.96 -1.97 25.11
CA LEU A 78 2.80 -1.87 23.92
C LEU A 78 2.62 -0.55 23.15
N TYR A 79 1.87 0.39 23.68
CA TYR A 79 1.70 1.74 23.13
C TYR A 79 2.69 2.72 23.80
N GLY A 80 2.93 3.84 23.12
CA GLY A 80 3.88 4.85 23.53
C GLY A 80 5.25 4.69 22.87
N ALA A 81 6.11 5.66 23.10
CA ALA A 81 7.43 5.71 22.49
C ALA A 81 8.26 4.46 22.82
N ALA A 82 8.97 3.94 21.84
CA ALA A 82 9.93 2.88 22.04
C ALA A 82 11.01 3.32 23.02
N ILE A 83 11.47 2.41 23.86
CA ILE A 83 12.58 2.63 24.79
C ILE A 83 13.76 1.80 24.29
N ASP A 84 14.92 2.43 24.13
CA ASP A 84 16.15 1.72 23.83
C ASP A 84 16.49 0.79 25.00
N PRO A 85 16.53 -0.53 24.79
CA PRO A 85 16.77 -1.48 25.86
C PRO A 85 18.19 -1.39 26.47
N LEU A 86 19.14 -0.72 25.83
CA LEU A 86 20.51 -0.56 26.29
C LEU A 86 20.69 0.71 27.12
N THR A 87 20.06 1.82 26.75
CA THR A 87 20.21 3.11 27.41
C THR A 87 19.07 3.42 28.37
N GLY A 88 17.88 2.82 28.18
CA GLY A 88 16.68 3.12 28.92
C GLY A 88 16.07 4.49 28.54
N GLU A 89 16.59 5.14 27.52
CA GLU A 89 16.10 6.39 26.99
C GLU A 89 15.02 6.16 25.93
N LEU A 90 14.21 7.17 25.64
CA LEU A 90 13.27 7.12 24.53
C LEU A 90 14.02 6.88 23.22
N ALA A 91 13.50 5.98 22.36
CA ALA A 91 14.06 5.77 21.04
C ALA A 91 14.14 7.12 20.30
N GLU A 92 15.19 7.27 19.52
CA GLU A 92 15.36 8.44 18.67
C GLU A 92 14.20 8.53 17.67
N GLU A 93 13.95 9.75 17.19
CA GLU A 93 13.02 9.94 16.07
C GLU A 93 13.53 9.12 14.87
N ASN A 94 12.60 8.47 14.17
CA ASN A 94 12.94 7.78 12.93
C ASN A 94 13.42 8.81 11.88
N VAL A 95 13.96 8.36 10.75
CA VAL A 95 14.43 9.23 9.64
C VAL A 95 13.38 10.23 9.14
N GLN A 96 12.16 10.13 9.63
CA GLN A 96 11.02 10.94 9.24
C GLN A 96 10.68 12.01 10.27
N GLY A 97 11.39 12.05 11.40
CA GLY A 97 11.12 12.95 12.52
C GLY A 97 9.88 12.54 13.33
N GLU A 98 9.48 11.26 13.23
CA GLU A 98 8.40 10.70 14.06
C GLU A 98 9.02 9.83 15.17
N VAL A 99 8.52 10.00 16.41
CA VAL A 99 8.93 9.15 17.52
C VAL A 99 8.39 7.74 17.28
N GLN A 100 9.30 6.77 17.14
CA GLN A 100 8.97 5.36 16.92
C GLN A 100 8.21 4.79 18.11
N GLN A 101 7.13 4.09 17.87
CA GLN A 101 6.39 3.40 18.92
C GLN A 101 6.94 1.97 19.11
N GLN A 102 6.80 1.42 20.31
CA GLN A 102 7.22 0.03 20.58
C GLN A 102 6.60 -0.96 19.59
N LEU A 103 5.37 -0.69 19.19
CA LEU A 103 4.63 -1.52 18.25
C LEU A 103 5.24 -1.50 16.85
N ASP A 104 5.71 -0.32 16.40
CA ASP A 104 6.35 -0.16 15.08
C ASP A 104 7.61 -1.05 14.99
N VAL A 105 8.45 -1.05 16.02
CA VAL A 105 9.66 -1.87 16.12
C VAL A 105 9.34 -3.37 16.10
N LEU A 106 8.32 -3.79 16.85
CA LEU A 106 7.91 -5.19 16.89
C LEU A 106 7.35 -5.66 15.55
N CYS A 107 6.45 -4.87 14.94
CA CYS A 107 5.86 -5.19 13.65
C CYS A 107 6.92 -5.19 12.54
N ASN A 108 7.85 -4.24 12.55
CA ASN A 108 8.97 -4.20 11.63
C ASN A 108 9.81 -5.49 11.71
N THR A 109 10.21 -5.90 12.91
CA THR A 109 10.97 -7.14 13.11
C THR A 109 10.25 -8.38 12.58
N ILE A 110 8.93 -8.47 12.79
CA ILE A 110 8.11 -9.58 12.30
C ILE A 110 8.08 -9.60 10.76
N MET A 111 7.88 -8.45 10.12
CA MET A 111 7.83 -8.36 8.66
C MET A 111 9.20 -8.61 8.02
N LEU A 112 10.29 -8.08 8.58
CA LEU A 112 11.66 -8.37 8.13
C LEU A 112 11.92 -9.88 8.10
N ARG A 113 11.58 -10.58 9.19
CA ARG A 113 11.74 -12.04 9.29
C ARG A 113 10.82 -12.79 8.32
N ALA A 114 9.63 -12.29 8.05
CA ALA A 114 8.71 -12.94 7.12
C ALA A 114 9.24 -12.91 5.69
N PHE A 115 9.76 -11.76 5.24
CA PHE A 115 10.33 -11.64 3.89
C PHE A 115 11.67 -12.37 3.75
N CYS A 116 12.57 -12.25 4.73
CA CYS A 116 13.92 -12.77 4.65
C CYS A 116 14.06 -14.22 5.15
N GLY A 117 13.17 -14.66 6.04
CA GLY A 117 13.18 -16.01 6.63
C GLY A 117 12.36 -17.05 5.87
N ALA A 118 11.72 -16.69 4.76
CA ALA A 118 10.97 -17.65 3.95
C ALA A 118 11.88 -18.74 3.39
N SER A 119 11.46 -19.99 3.49
CA SER A 119 12.29 -21.17 3.24
C SER A 119 12.85 -21.32 1.81
N ASN A 120 12.42 -20.47 0.88
CA ASN A 120 12.89 -20.46 -0.50
C ASN A 120 13.86 -19.32 -0.83
N ASN A 121 14.10 -18.40 0.12
CA ASN A 121 15.07 -17.30 0.02
C ASN A 121 15.03 -16.50 -1.31
N VAL A 122 13.84 -16.32 -1.87
CA VAL A 122 13.67 -15.63 -3.16
C VAL A 122 13.71 -14.10 -3.04
N VAL A 123 13.51 -13.55 -1.85
CA VAL A 123 13.71 -12.14 -1.54
C VAL A 123 15.16 -11.93 -1.12
N CYS A 124 15.89 -11.06 -1.80
CA CYS A 124 17.29 -10.77 -1.51
C CYS A 124 17.46 -9.57 -0.57
N ALA A 125 16.53 -8.63 -0.59
CA ALA A 125 16.62 -7.43 0.21
C ALA A 125 15.23 -6.82 0.48
N VAL A 126 15.14 -6.00 1.51
CA VAL A 126 13.91 -5.37 1.99
C VAL A 126 14.14 -3.89 2.29
N ALA A 127 13.10 -3.06 2.05
CA ALA A 127 13.03 -1.68 2.50
C ALA A 127 11.77 -1.50 3.35
N SER A 128 11.95 -0.96 4.54
CA SER A 128 10.88 -0.68 5.49
C SER A 128 10.72 0.82 5.70
N GLU A 129 9.54 1.26 6.07
CA GLU A 129 9.29 2.62 6.56
C GLU A 129 10.17 2.94 7.77
N GLU A 130 10.37 1.96 8.66
CA GLU A 130 11.04 2.10 9.94
C GLU A 130 12.57 2.05 9.87
N GLU A 131 13.12 1.70 8.70
CA GLU A 131 14.58 1.57 8.53
C GLU A 131 15.09 2.68 7.60
N PRO A 132 16.16 3.40 7.97
CA PRO A 132 16.69 4.50 7.16
C PRO A 132 17.21 4.06 5.78
N LEU A 133 17.67 2.83 5.69
CA LEU A 133 18.22 2.23 4.47
C LEU A 133 17.66 0.82 4.29
N PRO A 134 17.57 0.34 3.05
CA PRO A 134 17.24 -1.06 2.79
C PRO A 134 18.25 -1.99 3.42
N ARG A 135 17.81 -3.18 3.78
CA ARG A 135 18.64 -4.24 4.36
C ARG A 135 18.71 -5.45 3.46
N SER A 136 19.88 -6.06 3.36
CA SER A 136 19.98 -7.38 2.74
C SER A 136 19.32 -8.44 3.65
N CYS A 137 18.75 -9.47 3.06
CA CYS A 137 18.17 -10.55 3.86
C CYS A 137 19.23 -11.35 4.64
N SER A 138 20.50 -11.37 4.20
CA SER A 138 21.61 -11.92 4.99
C SER A 138 21.83 -11.15 6.28
N ASP A 139 21.84 -9.81 6.22
CA ASP A 139 22.01 -8.95 7.39
C ASP A 139 20.85 -9.08 8.38
N VAL A 140 19.62 -9.15 7.85
CA VAL A 140 18.41 -9.35 8.68
C VAL A 140 18.46 -10.68 9.44
N MET A 141 18.94 -11.75 8.80
CA MET A 141 18.97 -13.09 9.38
C MET A 141 20.24 -13.39 10.17
N GLY A 142 21.25 -12.52 10.12
CA GLY A 142 22.53 -12.70 10.83
C GLY A 142 23.37 -13.85 10.29
N PHE A 143 23.20 -14.23 9.02
CA PHE A 143 24.01 -15.26 8.38
C PHE A 143 25.12 -14.64 7.56
N ASP A 144 26.36 -15.09 7.79
CA ASP A 144 27.46 -14.83 6.86
C ASP A 144 27.29 -15.72 5.63
N MET A 145 26.75 -15.12 4.56
CA MET A 145 26.51 -15.83 3.28
C MET A 145 27.82 -16.28 2.60
N SER A 146 29.00 -15.84 3.08
CA SER A 146 30.28 -16.26 2.54
C SER A 146 30.62 -17.73 2.84
N GLU A 147 30.05 -18.30 3.92
CA GLU A 147 30.23 -19.69 4.30
C GLU A 147 29.26 -20.65 3.60
N PHE A 148 28.12 -20.15 3.15
CA PHE A 148 27.17 -20.93 2.36
C PHE A 148 27.34 -20.62 0.87
N ASN A 149 28.04 -21.50 0.17
CA ASN A 149 28.16 -21.52 -1.30
C ASN A 149 26.81 -21.73 -2.01
N MET A 150 25.73 -21.26 -1.43
CA MET A 150 24.39 -21.28 -2.02
C MET A 150 24.16 -19.98 -2.78
N MET A 151 24.53 -20.05 -4.07
CA MET A 151 24.07 -19.17 -5.13
C MET A 151 22.53 -19.17 -5.19
N GLN A 152 21.88 -18.51 -4.25
CA GLN A 152 20.52 -18.05 -4.46
C GLN A 152 20.58 -16.53 -4.58
N SER A 153 20.74 -16.10 -5.82
CA SER A 153 20.41 -14.76 -6.24
C SER A 153 18.91 -14.60 -6.02
N GLY A 154 18.48 -14.01 -4.91
CA GLY A 154 17.07 -13.70 -4.71
C GLY A 154 16.60 -12.86 -5.89
N GLU A 155 15.51 -13.27 -6.51
CA GLU A 155 14.96 -12.61 -7.72
C GLU A 155 14.10 -11.41 -7.39
N TYR A 156 13.81 -11.15 -6.09
CA TYR A 156 12.86 -10.15 -5.66
C TYR A 156 13.44 -9.26 -4.56
N VAL A 157 12.92 -8.02 -4.53
CA VAL A 157 13.05 -7.11 -3.40
C VAL A 157 11.66 -6.78 -2.89
N ALA A 158 11.50 -6.61 -1.57
CA ALA A 158 10.24 -6.25 -0.96
C ALA A 158 10.31 -4.89 -0.27
N VAL A 159 9.21 -4.15 -0.33
CA VAL A 159 9.01 -2.87 0.33
C VAL A 159 7.77 -2.96 1.21
N PHE A 160 7.80 -2.38 2.39
CA PHE A 160 6.64 -2.46 3.28
C PHE A 160 6.60 -1.34 4.32
N ASP A 161 5.39 -1.00 4.73
CA ASP A 161 5.03 -0.31 5.95
C ASP A 161 4.50 -1.38 6.93
N PRO A 162 5.19 -1.63 8.05
CA PRO A 162 4.81 -2.70 8.96
C PRO A 162 3.50 -2.44 9.68
N ILE A 163 3.16 -1.17 9.98
CA ILE A 163 1.92 -0.80 10.65
C ILE A 163 1.49 0.65 10.37
N ASP A 164 0.76 0.82 9.28
CA ASP A 164 0.12 2.09 8.91
C ASP A 164 -0.89 2.53 9.98
N GLY A 165 -0.73 3.76 10.42
CA GLY A 165 -1.65 4.40 11.36
C GLY A 165 -1.48 3.95 12.81
N SER A 166 -0.28 3.60 13.28
CA SER A 166 0.00 3.13 14.65
C SER A 166 -0.62 4.00 15.75
N LYS A 167 -0.70 5.31 15.55
CA LYS A 167 -1.37 6.26 16.48
C LYS A 167 -2.87 5.97 16.70
N ASN A 168 -3.51 5.25 15.79
CA ASN A 168 -4.92 4.86 15.92
C ASN A 168 -5.15 3.79 17.00
N ILE A 169 -4.08 3.07 17.39
CA ILE A 169 -4.18 1.97 18.36
C ILE A 169 -4.61 2.46 19.72
N ASP A 170 -4.14 3.62 20.14
CA ASP A 170 -4.51 4.25 21.43
C ASP A 170 -6.02 4.49 21.54
N SER A 171 -6.67 4.69 20.39
CA SER A 171 -8.12 4.93 20.29
C SER A 171 -8.89 3.69 19.82
N SER A 172 -8.24 2.53 19.71
CA SER A 172 -8.85 1.28 19.18
C SER A 172 -9.43 1.44 17.77
N LEU A 173 -8.85 2.34 16.98
CA LEU A 173 -9.22 2.53 15.57
C LEU A 173 -8.43 1.55 14.67
N PRO A 174 -8.91 1.29 13.45
CA PRO A 174 -8.23 0.40 12.51
C PRO A 174 -6.82 0.85 12.15
N VAL A 175 -5.94 -0.13 11.95
CA VAL A 175 -4.56 0.03 11.46
C VAL A 175 -4.27 -1.05 10.43
N GLY A 176 -3.11 -0.99 9.75
CA GLY A 176 -2.81 -2.00 8.74
C GLY A 176 -1.33 -2.15 8.43
N THR A 177 -1.00 -3.20 7.67
CA THR A 177 0.30 -3.42 7.06
C THR A 177 0.17 -3.29 5.55
N VAL A 178 1.12 -2.62 4.89
CA VAL A 178 1.17 -2.51 3.41
C VAL A 178 2.47 -3.11 2.91
N PHE A 179 2.43 -3.76 1.74
CA PHE A 179 3.63 -4.27 1.10
C PHE A 179 3.55 -4.31 -0.42
N GLY A 180 4.72 -4.21 -1.06
CA GLY A 180 4.92 -4.41 -2.49
C GLY A 180 6.14 -5.29 -2.75
N ILE A 181 6.10 -6.08 -3.82
CA ILE A 181 7.22 -6.94 -4.24
C ILE A 181 7.58 -6.59 -5.67
N TYR A 182 8.86 -6.34 -5.89
CA TYR A 182 9.44 -6.05 -7.20
C TYR A 182 10.37 -7.17 -7.63
N ARG A 183 10.47 -7.40 -8.94
CA ARG A 183 11.56 -8.22 -9.45
C ARG A 183 12.87 -7.43 -9.34
N ALA A 184 13.88 -8.04 -8.74
CA ALA A 184 15.21 -7.45 -8.70
C ALA A 184 15.79 -7.36 -10.12
N PRO A 185 16.44 -6.26 -10.51
CA PRO A 185 17.12 -6.17 -11.79
C PRO A 185 18.23 -7.23 -11.91
N GLU A 186 18.53 -7.67 -13.13
CA GLU A 186 19.64 -8.62 -13.37
C GLU A 186 20.95 -8.08 -12.79
N GLY A 187 21.63 -8.90 -11.99
CA GLY A 187 22.88 -8.51 -11.31
C GLY A 187 22.70 -7.76 -9.99
N ALA A 188 21.46 -7.51 -9.56
CA ALA A 188 21.14 -6.83 -8.29
C ALA A 188 21.26 -7.76 -7.06
N SER A 189 21.46 -9.05 -7.27
CA SER A 189 21.71 -10.01 -6.18
C SER A 189 22.88 -9.52 -5.33
N ALA A 190 22.77 -9.63 -4.02
CA ALA A 190 23.82 -9.33 -3.05
C ALA A 190 25.04 -10.28 -3.21
N GLY A 191 25.58 -10.33 -4.43
CA GLY A 191 26.89 -10.90 -4.74
C GLY A 191 27.97 -9.96 -4.19
N LYS A 192 29.21 -10.32 -4.31
CA LYS A 192 30.44 -9.69 -3.76
C LYS A 192 30.55 -8.15 -3.80
N GLY A 193 29.49 -7.42 -4.17
CA GLY A 193 29.44 -5.95 -4.32
C GLY A 193 28.51 -5.22 -3.33
N GLY A 194 27.85 -5.90 -2.41
CA GLY A 194 26.92 -5.28 -1.45
C GLY A 194 25.48 -5.12 -2.01
N LEU A 195 24.61 -4.51 -1.20
CA LEU A 195 23.22 -4.25 -1.55
C LEU A 195 23.12 -3.18 -2.67
N ASN A 196 22.47 -3.54 -3.78
CA ASN A 196 22.19 -2.56 -4.83
C ASN A 196 20.90 -1.79 -4.53
N LEU A 197 21.04 -0.56 -4.04
CA LEU A 197 19.92 0.33 -3.71
C LEU A 197 19.03 0.65 -4.92
N ASP A 198 19.60 0.67 -6.14
CA ASP A 198 18.84 0.92 -7.37
C ASP A 198 17.75 -0.16 -7.61
N SER A 199 17.88 -1.32 -6.95
CA SER A 199 16.88 -2.39 -7.03
C SER A 199 15.51 -1.97 -6.47
N PHE A 200 15.46 -0.97 -5.60
CA PHE A 200 14.23 -0.42 -5.02
C PHE A 200 13.71 0.78 -5.79
N LEU A 201 14.58 1.53 -6.47
CA LEU A 201 14.22 2.78 -7.14
C LEU A 201 13.57 2.52 -8.51
N GLN A 202 12.51 1.72 -8.50
CA GLN A 202 11.76 1.31 -9.68
C GLN A 202 10.38 1.98 -9.73
N ARG A 203 9.81 2.10 -10.94
CA ARG A 203 8.41 2.51 -11.10
C ARG A 203 7.48 1.46 -10.51
N GLY A 204 6.33 1.89 -9.96
CA GLY A 204 5.31 0.97 -9.45
C GLY A 204 4.79 -0.05 -10.47
N THR A 205 4.87 0.27 -11.77
CA THR A 205 4.54 -0.66 -12.87
C THR A 205 5.43 -1.91 -12.93
N LYS A 206 6.54 -1.94 -12.18
CA LYS A 206 7.45 -3.09 -12.11
C LYS A 206 7.13 -4.03 -10.93
N MET A 207 6.17 -3.69 -10.08
CA MET A 207 5.71 -4.60 -9.03
C MET A 207 5.08 -5.86 -9.63
N VAL A 208 5.40 -6.99 -9.03
CA VAL A 208 4.83 -8.31 -9.39
C VAL A 208 3.74 -8.75 -8.43
N ALA A 209 3.74 -8.20 -7.20
CA ALA A 209 2.69 -8.41 -6.21
C ALA A 209 2.57 -7.18 -5.31
N ALA A 210 1.36 -6.89 -4.86
CA ALA A 210 1.09 -5.90 -3.82
C ALA A 210 -0.05 -6.38 -2.92
N GLY A 211 0.02 -6.03 -1.64
CA GLY A 211 -1.00 -6.40 -0.68
C GLY A 211 -1.02 -5.50 0.54
N TYR A 212 -2.09 -5.62 1.29
CA TYR A 212 -2.20 -5.05 2.62
C TYR A 212 -2.99 -5.96 3.54
N CYS A 213 -2.76 -5.82 4.84
CA CYS A 213 -3.56 -6.47 5.86
C CYS A 213 -4.22 -5.39 6.73
N LEU A 214 -5.54 -5.37 6.77
CA LEU A 214 -6.34 -4.49 7.63
C LEU A 214 -6.60 -5.19 8.97
N TYR A 215 -6.25 -4.55 10.08
CA TYR A 215 -6.55 -4.98 11.43
C TYR A 215 -7.68 -4.11 12.01
N SER A 216 -8.88 -4.69 12.09
CA SER A 216 -10.10 -3.99 12.46
C SER A 216 -11.08 -4.97 13.13
N ALA A 217 -12.38 -4.72 13.03
CA ALA A 217 -13.44 -5.64 13.49
C ALA A 217 -13.26 -7.07 12.95
N THR A 218 -12.71 -7.19 11.75
CA THR A 218 -12.19 -8.42 11.17
C THR A 218 -10.79 -8.15 10.60
N THR A 219 -9.93 -9.16 10.57
CA THR A 219 -8.63 -9.06 9.93
C THR A 219 -8.77 -9.50 8.48
N VAL A 220 -8.46 -8.61 7.54
CA VAL A 220 -8.62 -8.85 6.11
C VAL A 220 -7.30 -8.64 5.39
N LEU A 221 -6.79 -9.69 4.74
CA LEU A 221 -5.64 -9.63 3.85
C LEU A 221 -6.15 -9.43 2.41
N VAL A 222 -5.70 -8.39 1.74
CA VAL A 222 -5.99 -8.12 0.33
C VAL A 222 -4.71 -8.27 -0.47
N LEU A 223 -4.78 -8.95 -1.61
CA LEU A 223 -3.63 -9.26 -2.45
C LEU A 223 -3.97 -9.13 -3.93
N THR A 224 -3.03 -8.60 -4.69
CA THR A 224 -2.95 -8.74 -6.14
C THR A 224 -1.61 -9.37 -6.55
N LEU A 225 -1.68 -10.22 -7.57
CA LEU A 225 -0.53 -10.85 -8.25
C LEU A 225 -0.46 -10.35 -9.71
N GLY A 226 -0.94 -9.12 -9.98
CA GLY A 226 -0.98 -8.52 -11.31
C GLY A 226 -2.17 -8.94 -12.18
N SER A 227 -3.08 -9.77 -11.66
CA SER A 227 -4.29 -10.20 -12.38
C SER A 227 -5.52 -10.28 -11.47
N GLY A 228 -6.09 -9.10 -11.19
CA GLY A 228 -7.22 -8.94 -10.27
C GLY A 228 -6.82 -8.86 -8.81
N VAL A 229 -7.80 -8.56 -7.95
CA VAL A 229 -7.63 -8.33 -6.52
C VAL A 229 -8.49 -9.32 -5.72
N HIS A 230 -7.91 -9.89 -4.67
CA HIS A 230 -8.58 -10.90 -3.86
C HIS A 230 -8.46 -10.57 -2.37
N GLY A 231 -9.57 -10.73 -1.63
CA GLY A 231 -9.62 -10.49 -0.19
C GLY A 231 -9.85 -11.78 0.59
N PHE A 232 -9.12 -11.91 1.69
CA PHE A 232 -9.12 -13.07 2.57
C PHE A 232 -9.36 -12.62 4.01
N THR A 233 -10.40 -13.14 4.64
CA THR A 233 -10.69 -12.84 6.05
C THR A 233 -10.07 -13.93 6.93
N LEU A 234 -9.43 -13.51 8.01
CA LEU A 234 -8.91 -14.41 9.03
C LEU A 234 -10.06 -15.05 9.79
N ASP A 235 -10.15 -16.38 9.73
CA ASP A 235 -11.03 -17.15 10.58
C ASP A 235 -10.37 -17.27 11.96
N PRO A 236 -10.94 -16.67 13.04
CA PRO A 236 -10.30 -16.64 14.35
C PRO A 236 -10.17 -18.01 14.99
N ASP A 237 -11.10 -18.93 14.70
CA ASP A 237 -11.08 -20.29 15.26
C ASP A 237 -10.03 -21.16 14.58
N LYS A 238 -9.96 -21.07 13.24
CA LYS A 238 -9.06 -21.91 12.44
C LYS A 238 -7.67 -21.31 12.26
N GLN A 239 -7.51 -20.02 12.59
CA GLN A 239 -6.29 -19.25 12.34
C GLN A 239 -5.82 -19.35 10.87
N LYS A 240 -6.78 -19.29 9.93
CA LYS A 240 -6.55 -19.35 8.48
C LYS A 240 -7.24 -18.21 7.78
N PHE A 241 -6.54 -17.60 6.84
CA PHE A 241 -7.14 -16.68 5.89
C PHE A 241 -7.99 -17.44 4.86
N LEU A 242 -9.27 -17.10 4.78
CA LEU A 242 -10.25 -17.68 3.87
C LEU A 242 -10.68 -16.66 2.83
N GLN A 243 -10.70 -17.03 1.56
CA GLN A 243 -11.08 -16.16 0.45
C GLN A 243 -12.57 -15.78 0.55
N THR A 244 -12.84 -14.60 1.10
CA THR A 244 -14.20 -14.07 1.27
C THR A 244 -14.60 -13.12 0.15
N HIS A 245 -13.61 -12.48 -0.51
CA HIS A 245 -13.82 -11.52 -1.57
C HIS A 245 -13.00 -11.92 -2.81
N PRO A 246 -13.49 -12.86 -3.62
CA PRO A 246 -12.82 -13.23 -4.86
C PRO A 246 -13.02 -12.13 -5.91
N ASN A 247 -11.94 -11.73 -6.60
CA ASN A 247 -11.97 -10.78 -7.71
C ASN A 247 -12.70 -9.47 -7.36
N ILE A 248 -12.20 -8.76 -6.35
CA ILE A 248 -12.73 -7.44 -5.94
C ILE A 248 -12.69 -6.50 -7.15
N ARG A 249 -13.81 -5.81 -7.38
CA ARG A 249 -13.95 -4.75 -8.37
C ARG A 249 -14.51 -3.52 -7.69
N ILE A 250 -13.78 -2.40 -7.78
CA ILE A 250 -14.28 -1.12 -7.32
C ILE A 250 -15.35 -0.61 -8.29
N PRO A 251 -16.46 -0.04 -7.82
CA PRO A 251 -17.42 0.64 -8.69
C PRO A 251 -16.75 1.77 -9.50
N ASP A 252 -17.13 1.94 -10.75
CA ASP A 252 -16.56 3.01 -11.62
C ASP A 252 -16.80 4.40 -11.04
N VAL A 253 -17.92 4.59 -10.35
CA VAL A 253 -18.33 5.82 -9.65
C VAL A 253 -18.72 5.48 -8.22
N GLY A 254 -18.12 6.20 -7.25
CA GLY A 254 -18.51 6.09 -5.85
C GLY A 254 -18.93 7.41 -5.23
N SER A 255 -19.68 7.33 -4.13
CA SER A 255 -20.16 8.50 -3.38
C SER A 255 -19.43 8.69 -2.04
N LEU A 256 -18.37 7.93 -1.81
CA LEU A 256 -17.57 8.04 -0.61
C LEU A 256 -16.33 8.91 -0.88
N TYR A 257 -16.01 9.81 0.02
CA TYR A 257 -14.72 10.49 -0.01
C TYR A 257 -14.06 10.44 1.37
N SER A 258 -12.73 10.30 1.35
CA SER A 258 -11.89 10.23 2.55
C SER A 258 -10.72 11.20 2.41
N PHE A 259 -10.84 12.35 3.05
CA PHE A 259 -9.84 13.42 3.10
C PHE A 259 -9.79 14.00 4.52
N ASN A 260 -8.59 14.37 5.00
CA ASN A 260 -8.48 15.14 6.24
C ASN A 260 -8.88 16.60 5.99
N GLU A 261 -10.18 16.89 6.06
CA GLU A 261 -10.70 18.24 5.80
C GLU A 261 -10.30 19.27 6.87
N ALA A 262 -9.67 18.87 7.97
CA ALA A 262 -9.06 19.83 8.87
C ALA A 262 -8.00 20.70 8.16
N ASN A 263 -7.35 20.12 7.15
CA ASN A 263 -6.33 20.77 6.34
C ASN A 263 -6.92 21.48 5.09
N TYR A 264 -8.25 21.63 4.97
CA TYR A 264 -8.90 22.17 3.77
C TYR A 264 -8.29 23.50 3.29
N ARG A 265 -7.95 24.40 4.23
CA ARG A 265 -7.35 25.71 3.91
C ARG A 265 -5.92 25.65 3.37
N GLU A 266 -5.26 24.52 3.58
CA GLU A 266 -3.88 24.28 3.15
C GLU A 266 -3.82 23.54 1.82
N PHE A 267 -4.95 22.98 1.38
CA PHE A 267 -5.03 22.30 0.09
C PHE A 267 -4.89 23.29 -1.06
N SER A 268 -4.34 22.83 -2.17
CA SER A 268 -4.30 23.58 -3.42
C SER A 268 -5.71 23.86 -3.95
N GLU A 269 -5.85 24.90 -4.76
CA GLU A 269 -7.14 25.29 -5.38
C GLU A 269 -7.82 24.12 -6.12
N PRO A 270 -7.13 23.29 -6.93
CA PRO A 270 -7.73 22.11 -7.57
C PRO A 270 -8.40 21.16 -6.59
N VAL A 271 -7.76 20.87 -5.46
CA VAL A 271 -8.32 19.95 -4.44
C VAL A 271 -9.52 20.58 -3.73
N GLN A 272 -9.45 21.87 -3.39
CA GLN A 272 -10.57 22.59 -2.79
C GLN A 272 -11.77 22.64 -3.72
N GLN A 273 -11.54 22.90 -5.02
CA GLN A 273 -12.59 22.93 -6.02
C GLN A 273 -13.23 21.56 -6.22
N PHE A 274 -12.42 20.49 -6.30
CA PHE A 274 -12.91 19.12 -6.37
C PHE A 274 -13.82 18.77 -5.18
N LEU A 275 -13.38 19.03 -3.96
CA LEU A 275 -14.19 18.78 -2.75
C LEU A 275 -15.47 19.63 -2.72
N THR A 276 -15.40 20.85 -3.20
CA THR A 276 -16.56 21.74 -3.32
C THR A 276 -17.57 21.19 -4.32
N ASN A 277 -17.11 20.76 -5.49
CA ASN A 277 -17.96 20.14 -6.51
C ASN A 277 -18.64 18.89 -5.99
N MET A 278 -17.89 17.99 -5.34
CA MET A 278 -18.47 16.79 -4.74
C MET A 278 -19.57 17.09 -3.73
N LYS A 279 -19.38 18.09 -2.86
CA LYS A 279 -20.34 18.44 -1.81
C LYS A 279 -21.59 19.16 -2.35
N GLN A 280 -21.43 20.02 -3.36
CA GLN A 280 -22.53 20.81 -3.92
C GLN A 280 -23.37 20.03 -4.93
N ALA A 281 -22.74 19.33 -5.85
CA ALA A 281 -23.41 18.63 -6.94
C ALA A 281 -23.81 17.18 -6.60
N GLY A 282 -23.38 16.66 -5.46
CA GLY A 282 -23.33 15.23 -5.21
C GLY A 282 -22.13 14.61 -5.94
N SER A 283 -21.93 13.29 -5.80
CA SER A 283 -20.92 12.60 -6.60
C SER A 283 -21.31 12.60 -8.08
N ILE A 284 -20.35 12.27 -8.95
CA ILE A 284 -20.62 11.96 -10.35
C ILE A 284 -21.83 11.01 -10.43
N GLY A 285 -22.81 11.35 -11.22
CA GLY A 285 -24.09 10.61 -11.27
C GLY A 285 -25.16 11.06 -10.26
N GLY A 286 -24.96 12.17 -9.54
CA GLY A 286 -25.99 12.85 -8.73
C GLY A 286 -26.31 12.16 -7.40
N LYS A 287 -25.51 11.23 -6.93
CA LYS A 287 -25.69 10.58 -5.62
C LYS A 287 -25.19 11.48 -4.50
N LYS A 288 -25.87 11.43 -3.34
CA LYS A 288 -25.41 12.10 -2.13
C LYS A 288 -24.07 11.50 -1.68
N VAL A 289 -23.08 12.35 -1.45
CA VAL A 289 -21.77 11.93 -0.97
C VAL A 289 -21.74 11.71 0.55
N SER A 290 -20.84 10.88 1.00
CA SER A 290 -20.56 10.62 2.41
C SER A 290 -19.06 10.74 2.69
N SER A 291 -18.71 11.49 3.73
CA SER A 291 -17.32 11.54 4.22
C SER A 291 -17.05 10.38 5.18
N ARG A 292 -15.90 9.77 5.02
CA ARG A 292 -15.34 8.79 5.94
C ARG A 292 -13.83 9.01 5.97
N TYR A 293 -13.28 9.34 7.12
CA TYR A 293 -11.85 9.49 7.33
C TYR A 293 -11.47 8.89 8.67
N VAL A 294 -10.66 7.84 8.65
CA VAL A 294 -10.20 7.10 9.84
C VAL A 294 -8.79 7.55 10.22
N GLY A 295 -7.99 8.02 9.24
CA GLY A 295 -6.64 8.48 9.45
C GLY A 295 -5.58 7.39 9.40
N ALA A 296 -5.93 6.20 8.88
CA ALA A 296 -5.01 5.16 8.48
C ALA A 296 -5.25 4.83 6.99
N LEU A 297 -4.18 4.87 6.18
CA LEU A 297 -4.26 4.65 4.73
C LEU A 297 -4.99 3.34 4.38
N VAL A 298 -4.59 2.24 5.05
CA VAL A 298 -5.18 0.91 4.80
C VAL A 298 -6.68 0.90 5.06
N ALA A 299 -7.14 1.51 6.15
CA ALA A 299 -8.56 1.51 6.53
C ALA A 299 -9.41 2.35 5.57
N ASP A 300 -8.92 3.53 5.25
CA ASP A 300 -9.61 4.48 4.37
C ASP A 300 -9.65 3.95 2.92
N VAL A 301 -8.53 3.44 2.41
CA VAL A 301 -8.46 2.87 1.05
C VAL A 301 -9.27 1.57 0.95
N HIS A 302 -9.27 0.71 1.99
CA HIS A 302 -10.11 -0.49 1.99
C HIS A 302 -11.60 -0.14 1.86
N ASN A 303 -12.05 0.87 2.59
CA ASN A 303 -13.43 1.33 2.52
C ASN A 303 -13.78 1.84 1.09
N VAL A 304 -12.89 2.62 0.48
CA VAL A 304 -13.04 3.10 -0.90
C VAL A 304 -13.02 1.94 -1.90
N LEU A 305 -12.12 0.97 -1.74
CA LEU A 305 -12.01 -0.20 -2.61
C LEU A 305 -13.31 -1.01 -2.66
N ILE A 306 -13.97 -1.17 -1.52
CA ILE A 306 -15.21 -1.98 -1.42
C ILE A 306 -16.44 -1.19 -1.88
N ASN A 307 -16.53 0.08 -1.54
CA ASN A 307 -17.76 0.87 -1.71
C ASN A 307 -17.72 1.85 -2.89
N GLY A 308 -16.56 2.08 -3.47
CA GLY A 308 -16.32 3.11 -4.47
C GLY A 308 -16.21 4.51 -3.86
N GLY A 309 -15.61 5.43 -4.58
CA GLY A 309 -15.34 6.79 -4.17
C GLY A 309 -13.88 7.15 -4.30
N ILE A 310 -13.36 8.04 -3.45
CA ILE A 310 -12.00 8.51 -3.53
C ILE A 310 -11.40 8.73 -2.14
N TYR A 311 -10.18 8.23 -1.95
CA TYR A 311 -9.26 8.60 -0.88
C TYR A 311 -8.29 9.64 -1.40
N GLY A 312 -7.98 10.67 -0.59
CA GLY A 312 -7.00 11.67 -0.95
C GLY A 312 -6.14 12.11 0.25
N TYR A 313 -4.85 12.10 0.01
CA TYR A 313 -3.85 12.72 0.86
C TYR A 313 -3.02 13.72 0.02
N PRO A 314 -3.56 14.93 -0.21
CA PRO A 314 -2.92 15.93 -1.06
C PRO A 314 -1.67 16.53 -0.43
N ALA A 315 -0.89 17.22 -1.25
CA ALA A 315 0.09 18.18 -0.77
C ALA A 315 -0.58 19.29 0.05
N THR A 316 0.15 19.79 1.03
CA THR A 316 -0.21 20.96 1.83
C THR A 316 0.94 21.96 1.83
N ARG A 317 0.73 23.16 2.38
CA ARG A 317 1.80 24.16 2.51
C ARG A 317 2.98 23.65 3.32
N ASP A 318 2.72 22.85 4.35
CA ASP A 318 3.75 22.26 5.21
C ASP A 318 4.37 20.98 4.62
N ASN A 319 3.68 20.32 3.70
CA ASN A 319 4.11 19.09 3.05
C ASN A 319 3.90 19.17 1.54
N LEU A 320 4.76 19.90 0.85
CA LEU A 320 4.65 20.19 -0.59
C LEU A 320 4.61 18.93 -1.47
N ASN A 321 5.20 17.84 -1.01
CA ASN A 321 5.21 16.54 -1.70
C ASN A 321 4.16 15.56 -1.13
N GLY A 322 3.20 16.03 -0.32
CA GLY A 322 2.31 15.13 0.42
C GLY A 322 3.03 14.48 1.62
N LYS A 323 2.36 13.55 2.29
CA LYS A 323 2.90 12.84 3.45
C LYS A 323 3.21 11.37 3.16
N LEU A 324 2.44 10.73 2.28
CA LEU A 324 2.58 9.31 1.99
C LEU A 324 3.81 9.03 1.13
N ARG A 325 4.44 7.88 1.38
CA ARG A 325 5.66 7.46 0.69
C ARG A 325 5.32 6.66 -0.55
N LEU A 326 6.06 6.94 -1.62
CA LEU A 326 5.78 6.33 -2.92
C LEU A 326 5.93 4.80 -2.88
N LEU A 327 7.07 4.30 -2.35
CA LEU A 327 7.47 2.91 -2.58
C LEU A 327 6.66 1.89 -1.78
N TYR A 328 6.37 2.18 -0.52
CA TYR A 328 5.78 1.16 0.37
C TYR A 328 4.34 1.48 0.83
N GLU A 329 3.77 2.65 0.45
CA GLU A 329 2.38 3.02 0.71
C GLU A 329 1.63 3.29 -0.61
N SER A 330 1.96 4.39 -1.31
CA SER A 330 1.17 4.89 -2.44
C SER A 330 1.19 3.95 -3.65
N ALA A 331 2.36 3.43 -4.04
CA ALA A 331 2.45 2.56 -5.22
C ALA A 331 1.82 1.16 -5.00
N PRO A 332 2.04 0.45 -3.87
CA PRO A 332 1.32 -0.79 -3.59
C PRO A 332 -0.20 -0.62 -3.58
N MET A 333 -0.71 0.44 -2.94
CA MET A 333 -2.14 0.73 -2.92
C MET A 333 -2.68 1.11 -4.29
N ALA A 334 -1.91 1.87 -5.10
CA ALA A 334 -2.28 2.20 -6.47
C ALA A 334 -2.35 0.95 -7.36
N MET A 335 -1.40 0.01 -7.22
CA MET A 335 -1.47 -1.28 -7.94
C MET A 335 -2.74 -2.05 -7.60
N ILE A 336 -3.09 -2.15 -6.31
CA ILE A 336 -4.31 -2.83 -5.87
C ILE A 336 -5.54 -2.12 -6.45
N MET A 337 -5.59 -0.79 -6.37
CA MET A 337 -6.72 -0.01 -6.85
C MET A 337 -6.92 -0.19 -8.36
N GLU A 338 -5.86 -0.09 -9.16
CA GLU A 338 -5.93 -0.26 -10.61
C GLU A 338 -6.28 -1.70 -11.01
N GLN A 339 -5.75 -2.71 -10.33
CA GLN A 339 -6.09 -4.11 -10.56
C GLN A 339 -7.56 -4.41 -10.21
N ALA A 340 -8.17 -3.61 -9.34
CA ALA A 340 -9.60 -3.67 -9.04
C ALA A 340 -10.47 -2.89 -10.05
N GLY A 341 -9.88 -2.17 -11.01
CA GLY A 341 -10.58 -1.35 -12.01
C GLY A 341 -10.74 0.12 -11.60
N GLY A 342 -10.07 0.58 -10.56
CA GLY A 342 -9.96 1.98 -10.15
C GLY A 342 -8.74 2.67 -10.73
N ALA A 343 -8.33 3.78 -10.11
CA ALA A 343 -7.19 4.59 -10.53
C ALA A 343 -6.38 5.11 -9.33
N GLY A 344 -5.11 5.44 -9.60
CA GLY A 344 -4.21 6.12 -8.66
C GLY A 344 -3.52 7.31 -9.33
N SER A 345 -3.66 8.51 -8.74
CA SER A 345 -3.10 9.76 -9.27
C SER A 345 -2.33 10.53 -8.20
N THR A 346 -1.34 11.30 -8.63
CA THR A 346 -0.68 12.32 -7.81
C THR A 346 -1.34 13.71 -7.95
N GLY A 347 -2.38 13.81 -8.78
CA GLY A 347 -2.96 15.06 -9.29
C GLY A 347 -2.30 15.53 -10.61
N HIS A 348 -1.05 15.14 -10.85
CA HIS A 348 -0.28 15.49 -12.05
C HIS A 348 -0.01 14.28 -12.97
N GLY A 349 -0.34 13.09 -12.53
CA GLY A 349 -0.16 11.87 -13.30
C GLY A 349 -0.35 10.60 -12.47
N ARG A 350 -0.26 9.48 -13.15
CA ARG A 350 -0.46 8.15 -12.57
C ARG A 350 0.63 7.81 -11.55
N ILE A 351 0.26 7.39 -10.34
CA ILE A 351 1.22 7.03 -9.27
C ILE A 351 2.21 5.95 -9.73
N LEU A 352 1.74 4.91 -10.41
CA LEU A 352 2.61 3.79 -10.82
C LEU A 352 3.67 4.18 -11.87
N ASP A 353 3.52 5.32 -12.54
CA ASP A 353 4.49 5.83 -13.51
C ASP A 353 5.53 6.76 -12.88
N VAL A 354 5.37 7.14 -11.62
CA VAL A 354 6.37 7.95 -10.92
C VAL A 354 7.66 7.14 -10.76
N LEU A 355 8.76 7.73 -11.22
CA LEU A 355 10.10 7.16 -11.01
C LEU A 355 10.68 7.79 -9.74
N PRO A 356 11.04 7.00 -8.73
CA PRO A 356 11.74 7.53 -7.56
C PRO A 356 13.06 8.23 -7.98
N PRO A 357 13.53 9.23 -7.22
CA PRO A 357 14.82 9.86 -7.48
C PRO A 357 15.93 8.82 -7.63
N GLN A 358 16.70 8.95 -8.71
CA GLN A 358 17.77 8.01 -9.05
C GLN A 358 19.10 8.47 -8.43
N ARG A 359 19.93 7.51 -8.03
CA ARG A 359 21.26 7.76 -7.48
C ARG A 359 22.17 8.44 -8.51
N LYS A 360 22.91 9.47 -8.10
CA LYS A 360 23.99 10.03 -8.93
C LYS A 360 25.21 9.10 -8.86
N LYS A 361 25.72 8.65 -10.01
CA LYS A 361 26.80 7.64 -10.12
C LYS A 361 28.20 8.15 -9.74
N ASN A 362 28.37 8.99 -8.72
CA ASN A 362 29.65 9.57 -8.36
C ASN A 362 30.43 8.83 -7.26
N GLY A 363 29.85 7.82 -6.61
CA GLY A 363 30.56 6.85 -5.75
C GLY A 363 31.08 7.40 -4.40
N SER A 364 30.45 8.42 -3.82
CA SER A 364 30.82 8.96 -2.50
C SER A 364 29.87 8.50 -1.38
N GLU A 365 30.30 8.52 -0.11
CA GLU A 365 29.45 8.18 1.05
C GLU A 365 28.19 9.06 1.16
N SER A 366 28.19 10.27 0.57
CA SER A 366 26.99 11.09 0.39
C SER A 366 25.92 10.46 -0.52
N ASP A 367 26.29 9.42 -1.29
CA ASP A 367 25.38 8.74 -2.22
C ASP A 367 24.40 7.81 -1.48
N ASP A 368 24.74 7.29 -0.32
CA ASP A 368 23.86 6.43 0.49
C ASP A 368 22.78 7.24 1.20
N GLU A 369 23.11 8.45 1.65
CA GLU A 369 22.11 9.38 2.21
C GLU A 369 21.13 9.88 1.13
N GLU A 370 21.62 10.14 -0.09
CA GLU A 370 20.76 10.50 -1.24
C GLU A 370 19.86 9.32 -1.66
N ALA A 371 20.36 8.09 -1.59
CA ALA A 371 19.58 6.89 -1.87
C ALA A 371 18.51 6.64 -0.80
N GLY A 372 18.81 6.85 0.47
CA GLY A 372 17.81 6.82 1.56
C GLY A 372 16.66 7.79 1.30
N LYS A 373 16.95 9.01 0.84
CA LYS A 373 15.92 9.98 0.42
C LYS A 373 15.05 9.48 -0.73
N GLY A 374 15.61 8.70 -1.68
CA GLY A 374 14.87 8.08 -2.77
C GLY A 374 13.92 6.96 -2.30
N ILE A 375 14.30 6.19 -1.29
CA ILE A 375 13.46 5.13 -0.70
C ILE A 375 12.24 5.74 0.01
N HIS A 376 12.44 6.85 0.73
CA HIS A 376 11.40 7.51 1.51
C HIS A 376 10.73 8.69 0.79
N VAL A 377 10.83 8.73 -0.54
CA VAL A 377 10.23 9.81 -1.32
C VAL A 377 8.72 9.87 -1.11
N ARG A 378 8.21 11.07 -0.86
CA ARG A 378 6.79 11.35 -0.63
C ARG A 378 6.11 11.82 -1.88
N VAL A 379 4.82 11.49 -2.03
CA VAL A 379 3.98 11.94 -3.15
C VAL A 379 2.57 12.26 -2.67
N PRO A 380 1.90 13.25 -3.27
CA PRO A 380 0.46 13.39 -3.12
C PRO A 380 -0.21 12.13 -3.65
N THR A 381 -1.25 11.68 -2.97
CA THR A 381 -1.87 10.38 -3.26
C THR A 381 -3.37 10.49 -3.33
N PHE A 382 -3.93 10.11 -4.48
CA PHE A 382 -5.36 10.02 -4.72
C PHE A 382 -5.67 8.64 -5.29
N LEU A 383 -6.57 7.90 -4.64
CA LEU A 383 -6.87 6.50 -4.95
C LEU A 383 -8.39 6.30 -4.96
N GLY A 384 -8.93 5.70 -5.99
CA GLY A 384 -10.37 5.49 -5.98
C GLY A 384 -10.98 4.98 -7.27
N SER A 385 -12.29 5.16 -7.37
CA SER A 385 -13.07 4.92 -8.57
C SER A 385 -12.54 5.74 -9.74
N VAL A 386 -12.49 5.15 -10.91
CA VAL A 386 -11.87 5.77 -12.09
C VAL A 386 -12.46 7.14 -12.42
N GLU A 387 -13.80 7.28 -12.34
CA GLU A 387 -14.46 8.54 -12.64
C GLU A 387 -14.22 9.61 -11.56
N ASN A 388 -14.13 9.23 -10.27
CA ASN A 388 -13.83 10.17 -9.20
C ASN A 388 -12.39 10.70 -9.29
N VAL A 389 -11.43 9.84 -9.62
CA VAL A 389 -10.02 10.25 -9.83
C VAL A 389 -9.91 11.10 -11.09
N TYR A 390 -10.61 10.74 -12.16
CA TYR A 390 -10.64 11.54 -13.38
C TYR A 390 -11.18 12.96 -13.15
N GLU A 391 -12.27 13.11 -12.37
CA GLU A 391 -12.79 14.43 -12.02
C GLU A 391 -11.79 15.26 -11.23
N LEU A 392 -11.07 14.64 -10.29
CA LEU A 392 -9.98 15.29 -9.57
C LEU A 392 -8.87 15.76 -10.54
N ASP A 393 -8.43 14.90 -11.45
CA ASP A 393 -7.40 15.24 -12.43
C ASP A 393 -7.85 16.37 -13.38
N GLN A 394 -9.15 16.46 -13.69
CA GLN A 394 -9.69 17.61 -14.43
C GLN A 394 -9.58 18.91 -13.60
N CYS A 395 -9.83 18.87 -12.29
CA CYS A 395 -9.63 20.05 -11.44
C CYS A 395 -8.17 20.51 -11.47
N PHE A 396 -7.20 19.58 -11.43
CA PHE A 396 -5.78 19.93 -11.57
C PHE A 396 -5.43 20.56 -12.93
N ARG A 397 -6.06 20.11 -14.00
CA ARG A 397 -5.85 20.69 -15.34
C ARG A 397 -6.46 22.08 -15.51
N PHE A 398 -7.59 22.37 -14.83
CA PHE A 398 -8.32 23.63 -15.01
C PHE A 398 -7.94 24.70 -13.99
N TYR A 399 -7.55 24.31 -12.78
CA TYR A 399 -7.27 25.20 -11.66
C TYR A 399 -5.83 25.08 -11.16
N GLY A 400 -5.04 24.12 -11.67
CA GLY A 400 -3.61 24.07 -11.41
C GLY A 400 -2.97 25.27 -12.08
N GLU A 401 -2.11 25.99 -11.36
CA GLU A 401 -1.21 26.95 -12.01
C GLU A 401 -0.44 26.19 -13.09
N ASP A 402 -0.39 26.74 -14.31
CA ASP A 402 0.46 26.20 -15.38
C ASP A 402 1.89 26.16 -14.83
N GLY A 403 2.29 24.95 -14.42
CA GLY A 403 3.56 24.74 -13.74
C GLY A 403 4.72 25.10 -14.66
N ASP A 404 5.54 26.03 -14.20
CA ASP A 404 6.89 26.27 -14.71
C ASP A 404 7.78 25.01 -14.67
#